data_35f7b2d5b630b0f31604e98a73d7ad6b
#
_entry.id   35f7b2d5b630b0f31604e98a73d7ad6b
#
_cell.length_a   1.000
_cell.length_b   1.000
_cell.length_c   1.000
_cell.angle_alpha   90.00
_cell.angle_beta   90.00
_cell.angle_gamma   90.00
#
_symmetry.space_group_name_H-M   'P 1'
#
loop_
_entity.id
_entity.type
_entity.pdbx_description
1 polymer ?
#
loop_
_entity_poly.entity_id
_entity_poly.type
_entity_poly.pdbx_seq_one_letter_code
_entity_poly.pdbx_strand_id
1 'polypeptide(L)'
;VNNYPVEVSKDGYKVAMSIQATDPEVQVGVQLIQEAAAKQMRDAGDATSTVCLLTQAILEGGLKLLNEGANPVELVGGINAAVEYVVGELKKMSTPIDGDIEKIRQVATVCSNNDTVIGNLIATAFDKIGADGVIDIEESKNRETSIKISDGIKYPAGWASQYFVTNKAKAESVLENPYILIYDRPVTILKDIMPLLQKVLEQEQKTNKKRPLMIICDATDGEALATFTFNTQQGGLQTCVTE
;
A
#
# COMPACT_ATOMS: atom_id res chain seq x y z
N VAL A 1 16.11 30.37 -5.43
CA VAL A 1 16.14 29.95 -4.00
C VAL A 1 14.79 29.33 -3.73
N ASN A 2 14.75 27.99 -3.64
CA ASN A 2 13.52 27.29 -3.34
C ASN A 2 13.17 27.53 -1.86
N ASN A 3 12.04 28.18 -1.61
CA ASN A 3 11.50 28.46 -0.27
C ASN A 3 10.83 27.21 0.34
N TYR A 4 11.45 26.03 0.27
CA TYR A 4 10.98 24.88 1.02
C TYR A 4 11.53 24.94 2.46
N PRO A 5 10.73 24.58 3.46
CA PRO A 5 11.22 24.51 4.83
C PRO A 5 12.37 23.49 4.91
N VAL A 6 13.37 23.79 5.74
CA VAL A 6 14.49 22.87 5.99
C VAL A 6 13.94 21.63 6.68
N GLU A 7 14.06 20.48 6.05
CA GLU A 7 13.69 19.18 6.61
C GLU A 7 14.95 18.48 7.11
N VAL A 8 14.95 18.04 8.36
CA VAL A 8 15.99 17.21 8.93
C VAL A 8 15.51 15.75 8.90
N SER A 9 16.16 14.92 8.11
CA SER A 9 15.78 13.52 7.94
C SER A 9 16.99 12.58 8.08
N LYS A 10 16.77 11.40 8.66
CA LYS A 10 17.72 10.28 8.68
C LYS A 10 17.34 9.20 7.66
N ASP A 11 16.21 9.36 6.97
CA ASP A 11 15.72 8.44 5.96
C ASP A 11 16.56 8.56 4.68
N GLY A 12 17.24 7.46 4.33
CA GLY A 12 18.09 7.41 3.14
C GLY A 12 17.35 7.64 1.83
N TYR A 13 16.08 7.24 1.75
CA TYR A 13 15.24 7.53 0.59
C TYR A 13 15.02 9.04 0.43
N LYS A 14 14.57 9.71 1.49
CA LYS A 14 14.35 11.17 1.46
C LYS A 14 15.63 11.94 1.12
N VAL A 15 16.76 11.51 1.69
CA VAL A 15 18.06 12.11 1.40
C VAL A 15 18.42 11.92 -0.08
N ALA A 16 18.31 10.72 -0.63
CA ALA A 16 18.59 10.44 -2.03
C ALA A 16 17.70 11.27 -2.97
N MET A 17 16.39 11.34 -2.68
CA MET A 17 15.43 12.10 -3.50
C MET A 17 15.61 13.62 -3.43
N SER A 18 16.27 14.14 -2.40
CA SER A 18 16.57 15.58 -2.25
C SER A 18 17.76 16.06 -3.09
N ILE A 19 18.58 15.14 -3.59
CA ILE A 19 19.79 15.48 -4.35
C ILE A 19 19.41 15.96 -5.75
N GLN A 20 19.94 17.12 -6.13
CA GLN A 20 19.78 17.71 -7.45
C GLN A 20 21.14 18.21 -7.93
N ALA A 21 21.49 17.91 -9.18
CA ALA A 21 22.68 18.41 -9.83
C ALA A 21 22.31 19.54 -10.81
N THR A 22 23.17 20.55 -10.91
CA THR A 22 23.01 21.64 -11.87
C THR A 22 23.46 21.25 -13.27
N ASP A 23 24.38 20.30 -13.37
CA ASP A 23 24.85 19.74 -14.62
C ASP A 23 23.86 18.68 -15.11
N PRO A 24 23.33 18.80 -16.36
CA PRO A 24 22.36 17.86 -16.90
C PRO A 24 22.90 16.41 -17.03
N GLU A 25 24.18 16.22 -17.33
CA GLU A 25 24.77 14.87 -17.45
C GLU A 25 24.88 14.20 -16.09
N VAL A 26 25.31 14.96 -15.07
CA VAL A 26 25.34 14.47 -13.68
C VAL A 26 23.94 14.20 -13.17
N GLN A 27 22.95 15.02 -13.55
CA GLN A 27 21.56 14.83 -13.15
C GLN A 27 20.96 13.51 -13.64
N VAL A 28 21.36 13.04 -14.82
CA VAL A 28 20.94 11.69 -15.32
C VAL A 28 21.45 10.60 -14.38
N GLY A 29 22.70 10.68 -13.95
CA GLY A 29 23.25 9.73 -12.96
C GLY A 29 22.52 9.76 -11.62
N VAL A 30 22.19 10.96 -11.14
CA VAL A 30 21.39 11.15 -9.91
C VAL A 30 20.01 10.48 -10.05
N GLN A 31 19.33 10.67 -11.18
CA GLN A 31 18.00 10.07 -11.42
C GLN A 31 18.05 8.54 -11.42
N LEU A 32 19.08 7.92 -12.01
CA LEU A 32 19.23 6.46 -12.01
C LEU A 32 19.38 5.89 -10.59
N ILE A 33 20.15 6.56 -9.72
CA ILE A 33 20.29 6.16 -8.31
C ILE A 33 18.99 6.40 -7.54
N GLN A 34 18.30 7.50 -7.79
CA GLN A 34 17.00 7.80 -7.21
C GLN A 34 15.95 6.75 -7.59
N GLU A 35 15.94 6.30 -8.84
CA GLU A 35 15.04 5.24 -9.29
C GLU A 35 15.32 3.90 -8.56
N ALA A 36 16.59 3.53 -8.38
CA ALA A 36 16.96 2.35 -7.61
C ALA A 36 16.52 2.45 -6.15
N ALA A 37 16.73 3.62 -5.52
CA ALA A 37 16.29 3.88 -4.14
C ALA A 37 14.76 3.85 -4.02
N ALA A 38 14.03 4.43 -4.99
CA ALA A 38 12.57 4.43 -5.02
C ALA A 38 11.99 3.02 -5.20
N LYS A 39 12.62 2.20 -6.04
CA LYS A 39 12.24 0.79 -6.19
C LYS A 39 12.45 0.02 -4.90
N GLN A 40 13.62 0.16 -4.26
CA GLN A 40 13.92 -0.48 -2.98
C GLN A 40 12.92 -0.09 -1.89
N MET A 41 12.55 1.19 -1.83
CA MET A 41 11.55 1.67 -0.87
C MET A 41 10.17 1.04 -1.09
N ARG A 42 9.73 0.89 -2.35
CA ARG A 42 8.44 0.26 -2.67
C ARG A 42 8.43 -1.24 -2.37
N ASP A 43 9.53 -1.92 -2.70
CA ASP A 43 9.58 -3.40 -2.67
C ASP A 43 9.87 -3.93 -1.26
N ALA A 44 10.68 -3.22 -0.48
CA ALA A 44 11.16 -3.69 0.83
C ALA A 44 10.95 -2.68 2.00
N GLY A 45 10.76 -1.40 1.71
CA GLY A 45 10.59 -0.36 2.73
C GLY A 45 11.84 -0.02 3.54
N ASP A 46 12.98 -0.66 3.26
CA ASP A 46 14.23 -0.48 3.98
C ASP A 46 15.45 -0.69 3.06
N ALA A 47 16.65 -0.48 3.56
CA ALA A 47 17.93 -0.63 2.87
C ALA A 47 18.14 0.33 1.68
N THR A 48 17.48 1.47 1.65
CA THR A 48 17.61 2.47 0.56
C THR A 48 19.00 3.05 0.45
N SER A 49 19.68 3.34 1.56
CA SER A 49 21.10 3.74 1.57
C SER A 49 22.01 2.61 1.07
N THR A 50 21.72 1.37 1.46
CA THR A 50 22.49 0.19 1.05
C THR A 50 22.42 -0.01 -0.46
N VAL A 51 21.25 0.13 -1.08
CA VAL A 51 21.12 -0.01 -2.55
C VAL A 51 21.89 1.08 -3.28
N CYS A 52 21.93 2.31 -2.77
CA CYS A 52 22.76 3.38 -3.37
C CYS A 52 24.26 3.01 -3.34
N LEU A 53 24.76 2.52 -2.20
CA LEU A 53 26.15 2.09 -2.07
C LEU A 53 26.48 0.89 -2.95
N LEU A 54 25.60 -0.10 -3.03
CA LEU A 54 25.78 -1.26 -3.91
C LEU A 54 25.79 -0.84 -5.39
N THR A 55 24.90 0.06 -5.79
CA THR A 55 24.85 0.60 -7.16
C THR A 55 26.16 1.29 -7.50
N GLN A 56 26.70 2.12 -6.61
CA GLN A 56 27.99 2.78 -6.78
C GLN A 56 29.11 1.74 -6.92
N ALA A 57 29.20 0.79 -6.00
CA ALA A 57 30.28 -0.21 -6.00
C ALA A 57 30.28 -1.09 -7.27
N ILE A 58 29.09 -1.51 -7.71
CA ILE A 58 28.94 -2.31 -8.95
C ILE A 58 29.34 -1.47 -10.17
N LEU A 59 28.89 -0.21 -10.24
CA LEU A 59 29.21 0.69 -11.34
C LEU A 59 30.71 0.98 -11.42
N GLU A 60 31.35 1.36 -10.32
CA GLU A 60 32.79 1.65 -10.26
C GLU A 60 33.63 0.42 -10.64
N GLY A 61 33.26 -0.75 -10.10
CA GLY A 61 33.90 -2.02 -10.45
C GLY A 61 33.74 -2.38 -11.94
N GLY A 62 32.53 -2.19 -12.46
CA GLY A 62 32.25 -2.43 -13.89
C GLY A 62 32.99 -1.48 -14.80
N LEU A 63 33.01 -0.18 -14.52
CA LEU A 63 33.74 0.82 -15.30
C LEU A 63 35.26 0.53 -15.34
N LYS A 64 35.81 0.09 -14.22
CA LYS A 64 37.24 -0.32 -14.19
C LYS A 64 37.51 -1.43 -15.17
N LEU A 65 36.70 -2.48 -15.16
CA LEU A 65 36.86 -3.62 -16.10
C LEU A 65 36.66 -3.21 -17.57
N LEU A 66 35.69 -2.32 -17.84
CA LEU A 66 35.47 -1.79 -19.18
C LEU A 66 36.71 -1.00 -19.69
N ASN A 67 37.31 -0.19 -18.82
CA ASN A 67 38.52 0.55 -19.16
C ASN A 67 39.74 -0.38 -19.39
N GLU A 68 39.74 -1.57 -18.81
CA GLU A 68 40.72 -2.62 -19.03
C GLU A 68 40.44 -3.45 -20.31
N GLY A 69 39.35 -3.16 -21.02
CA GLY A 69 38.98 -3.77 -22.28
C GLY A 69 37.98 -4.92 -22.19
N ALA A 70 37.28 -5.11 -21.06
CA ALA A 70 36.27 -6.13 -20.94
C ALA A 70 35.08 -5.84 -21.88
N ASN A 71 34.45 -6.90 -22.39
CA ASN A 71 33.24 -6.79 -23.20
C ASN A 71 32.04 -6.42 -22.33
N PRO A 72 31.31 -5.29 -22.60
CA PRO A 72 30.21 -4.86 -21.78
C PRO A 72 29.05 -5.87 -21.70
N VAL A 73 28.78 -6.63 -22.76
CA VAL A 73 27.71 -7.63 -22.78
C VAL A 73 28.05 -8.80 -21.87
N GLU A 74 29.29 -9.28 -21.93
CA GLU A 74 29.76 -10.36 -21.06
C GLU A 74 29.83 -9.91 -19.60
N LEU A 75 30.22 -8.66 -19.35
CA LEU A 75 30.25 -8.08 -18.01
C LEU A 75 28.84 -8.05 -17.37
N VAL A 76 27.84 -7.59 -18.11
CA VAL A 76 26.45 -7.58 -17.66
C VAL A 76 25.94 -9.01 -17.41
N GLY A 77 26.29 -9.96 -18.29
CA GLY A 77 25.97 -11.37 -18.07
C GLY A 77 26.58 -11.92 -16.77
N GLY A 78 27.85 -11.57 -16.50
CA GLY A 78 28.52 -11.95 -15.26
C GLY A 78 27.91 -11.34 -14.02
N ILE A 79 27.53 -10.06 -14.08
CA ILE A 79 26.81 -9.37 -12.95
C ILE A 79 25.50 -10.08 -12.66
N ASN A 80 24.68 -10.39 -13.67
CA ASN A 80 23.41 -11.05 -13.47
C ASN A 80 23.58 -12.45 -12.84
N ALA A 81 24.53 -13.25 -13.32
CA ALA A 81 24.82 -14.55 -12.74
C ALA A 81 25.29 -14.45 -11.27
N ALA A 82 26.13 -13.45 -10.96
CA ALA A 82 26.55 -13.19 -9.59
C ALA A 82 25.36 -12.78 -8.69
N VAL A 83 24.45 -11.95 -9.17
CA VAL A 83 23.25 -11.55 -8.45
C VAL A 83 22.38 -12.77 -8.12
N GLU A 84 22.11 -13.64 -9.09
CA GLU A 84 21.33 -14.87 -8.86
C GLU A 84 21.97 -15.76 -7.79
N TYR A 85 23.29 -15.95 -7.86
CA TYR A 85 24.02 -16.72 -6.87
C TYR A 85 23.93 -16.10 -5.46
N VAL A 86 24.22 -14.80 -5.35
CA VAL A 86 24.17 -14.06 -4.05
C VAL A 86 22.78 -14.08 -3.45
N VAL A 87 21.73 -13.88 -4.25
CA VAL A 87 20.32 -13.95 -3.78
C VAL A 87 20.00 -15.35 -3.24
N GLY A 88 20.51 -16.40 -3.92
CA GLY A 88 20.38 -17.78 -3.45
C GLY A 88 21.06 -18.01 -2.09
N GLU A 89 22.25 -17.47 -1.88
CA GLU A 89 22.97 -17.59 -0.60
C GLU A 89 22.30 -16.75 0.51
N LEU A 90 21.85 -15.53 0.19
CA LEU A 90 21.12 -14.68 1.16
C LEU A 90 19.84 -15.37 1.66
N LYS A 91 19.10 -16.06 0.79
CA LYS A 91 17.92 -16.85 1.19
C LYS A 91 18.26 -17.95 2.19
N LYS A 92 19.43 -18.60 2.04
CA LYS A 92 19.90 -19.64 2.98
C LYS A 92 20.34 -19.04 4.32
N MET A 93 20.88 -17.83 4.30
CA MET A 93 21.34 -17.13 5.51
C MET A 93 20.21 -16.45 6.27
N SER A 94 19.07 -16.19 5.62
CA SER A 94 17.94 -15.49 6.22
C SER A 94 17.35 -16.31 7.37
N THR A 95 16.97 -15.62 8.44
CA THR A 95 16.29 -16.23 9.58
C THR A 95 14.79 -15.98 9.45
N PRO A 96 13.95 -17.03 9.34
CA PRO A 96 12.50 -16.85 9.29
C PRO A 96 11.97 -16.17 10.55
N ILE A 97 10.99 -15.31 10.39
CA ILE A 97 10.32 -14.62 11.51
C ILE A 97 9.10 -15.41 11.97
N ASP A 98 8.33 -16.00 11.05
CA ASP A 98 7.21 -16.93 11.27
C ASP A 98 6.28 -16.58 12.45
N GLY A 99 5.94 -15.27 12.59
CA GLY A 99 5.07 -14.80 13.66
C GLY A 99 5.72 -14.70 15.04
N ASP A 100 7.04 -14.86 15.15
CA ASP A 100 7.79 -14.64 16.40
C ASP A 100 7.78 -13.14 16.75
N ILE A 101 6.97 -12.79 17.74
CA ILE A 101 6.76 -11.39 18.17
C ILE A 101 8.05 -10.74 18.66
N GLU A 102 8.97 -11.51 19.26
CA GLU A 102 10.25 -10.97 19.70
C GLU A 102 11.14 -10.57 18.51
N LYS A 103 11.19 -11.40 17.48
CA LYS A 103 11.89 -11.06 16.24
C LYS A 103 11.25 -9.88 15.51
N ILE A 104 9.91 -9.82 15.47
CA ILE A 104 9.19 -8.66 14.93
C ILE A 104 9.57 -7.38 15.69
N ARG A 105 9.62 -7.44 17.01
CA ARG A 105 10.05 -6.30 17.86
C ARG A 105 11.46 -5.85 17.52
N GLN A 106 12.39 -6.79 17.38
CA GLN A 106 13.78 -6.48 17.04
C GLN A 106 13.89 -5.81 15.67
N VAL A 107 13.21 -6.34 14.66
CA VAL A 107 13.19 -5.76 13.31
C VAL A 107 12.57 -4.36 13.34
N ALA A 108 11.40 -4.21 13.95
CA ALA A 108 10.72 -2.92 14.06
C ALA A 108 11.57 -1.87 14.82
N THR A 109 12.31 -2.30 15.85
CA THR A 109 13.23 -1.43 16.59
C THR A 109 14.38 -0.96 15.71
N VAL A 110 14.98 -1.85 14.93
CA VAL A 110 16.07 -1.51 13.99
C VAL A 110 15.56 -0.56 12.90
N CYS A 111 14.42 -0.88 12.29
CA CYS A 111 13.81 -0.04 11.23
C CYS A 111 13.42 1.36 11.73
N SER A 112 13.08 1.50 13.00
CA SER A 112 12.78 2.79 13.63
C SER A 112 14.02 3.51 14.20
N ASN A 113 15.21 3.20 13.69
CA ASN A 113 16.48 3.77 14.14
C ASN A 113 16.78 3.51 15.63
N ASN A 114 16.58 2.27 16.06
CA ASN A 114 16.75 1.77 17.43
C ASN A 114 15.79 2.40 18.46
N ASP A 115 14.63 2.87 18.02
CA ASP A 115 13.58 3.32 18.93
C ASP A 115 12.81 2.11 19.48
N THR A 116 13.09 1.78 20.74
CA THR A 116 12.42 0.65 21.41
C THR A 116 10.94 0.90 21.72
N VAL A 117 10.53 2.17 21.82
CA VAL A 117 9.12 2.51 22.05
C VAL A 117 8.31 2.17 20.80
N ILE A 118 8.77 2.59 19.62
CA ILE A 118 8.15 2.27 18.34
C ILE A 118 8.19 0.75 18.09
N GLY A 119 9.33 0.11 18.32
CA GLY A 119 9.46 -1.34 18.19
C GLY A 119 8.45 -2.13 19.02
N ASN A 120 8.25 -1.73 20.28
CA ASN A 120 7.26 -2.34 21.16
C ASN A 120 5.82 -2.09 20.70
N LEU A 121 5.50 -0.87 20.22
CA LEU A 121 4.18 -0.56 19.69
C LEU A 121 3.82 -1.42 18.47
N ILE A 122 4.74 -1.53 17.52
CA ILE A 122 4.58 -2.36 16.33
C ILE A 122 4.41 -3.84 16.71
N ALA A 123 5.27 -4.37 17.59
CA ALA A 123 5.16 -5.76 18.04
C ALA A 123 3.81 -6.03 18.74
N THR A 124 3.34 -5.08 19.57
CA THR A 124 2.03 -5.17 20.22
C THR A 124 0.89 -5.14 19.21
N ALA A 125 1.03 -4.35 18.13
CA ALA A 125 0.04 -4.34 17.07
C ALA A 125 -0.02 -5.70 16.36
N PHE A 126 1.12 -6.27 15.96
CA PHE A 126 1.18 -7.59 15.33
C PHE A 126 0.67 -8.71 16.23
N ASP A 127 0.94 -8.68 17.52
CA ASP A 127 0.43 -9.65 18.49
C ASP A 127 -1.11 -9.68 18.52
N LYS A 128 -1.74 -8.51 18.33
CA LYS A 128 -3.20 -8.38 18.35
C LYS A 128 -3.89 -8.68 17.03
N ILE A 129 -3.26 -8.33 15.90
CA ILE A 129 -3.88 -8.47 14.57
C ILE A 129 -3.42 -9.72 13.82
N GLY A 130 -2.34 -10.37 14.28
CA GLY A 130 -1.73 -11.50 13.60
C GLY A 130 -0.80 -11.10 12.44
N ALA A 131 -0.13 -12.10 11.85
CA ALA A 131 0.88 -11.91 10.80
C ALA A 131 0.30 -11.33 9.49
N ASP A 132 -0.96 -11.62 9.20
CA ASP A 132 -1.67 -11.17 7.99
C ASP A 132 -2.34 -9.80 8.16
N GLY A 133 -2.24 -9.20 9.35
CA GLY A 133 -2.85 -7.92 9.65
C GLY A 133 -2.12 -6.75 8.97
N VAL A 134 -2.87 -5.73 8.57
CA VAL A 134 -2.33 -4.50 7.96
C VAL A 134 -2.13 -3.45 9.04
N ILE A 135 -0.91 -2.90 9.12
CA ILE A 135 -0.58 -1.77 9.98
C ILE A 135 -0.46 -0.53 9.11
N ASP A 136 -1.24 0.50 9.44
CA ASP A 136 -1.18 1.82 8.83
C ASP A 136 -0.68 2.84 9.87
N ILE A 137 0.12 3.80 9.45
CA ILE A 137 0.70 4.82 10.33
C ILE A 137 0.11 6.17 9.92
N GLU A 138 -0.61 6.78 10.85
CA GLU A 138 -1.26 8.09 10.63
C GLU A 138 -0.74 9.11 11.65
N GLU A 139 -0.68 10.37 11.25
CA GLU A 139 -0.38 11.44 12.20
C GLU A 139 -1.48 11.59 13.25
N SER A 140 -1.09 11.53 14.51
CA SER A 140 -2.01 11.74 15.62
C SER A 140 -2.35 13.22 15.78
N LYS A 141 -3.62 13.54 15.99
CA LYS A 141 -4.06 14.88 16.40
C LYS A 141 -3.69 15.22 17.85
N ASN A 142 -3.31 14.21 18.60
CA ASN A 142 -2.87 14.32 19.99
C ASN A 142 -1.35 14.22 20.08
N ARG A 143 -0.76 14.65 21.20
CA ARG A 143 0.68 14.56 21.44
C ARG A 143 1.17 13.15 21.81
N GLU A 144 0.24 12.21 21.96
CA GLU A 144 0.56 10.84 22.39
C GLU A 144 0.43 9.87 21.21
N THR A 145 1.40 8.97 21.13
CA THR A 145 1.36 7.85 20.18
C THR A 145 0.46 6.75 20.76
N SER A 146 -0.52 6.31 19.99
CA SER A 146 -1.47 5.28 20.40
C SER A 146 -1.73 4.26 19.30
N ILE A 147 -2.11 3.05 19.70
CA ILE A 147 -2.55 2.00 18.77
C ILE A 147 -4.08 2.01 18.74
N LYS A 148 -4.65 2.14 17.55
CA LYS A 148 -6.06 1.94 17.30
C LYS A 148 -6.23 0.65 16.49
N ILE A 149 -6.96 -0.30 17.04
CA ILE A 149 -7.24 -1.57 16.35
C ILE A 149 -8.69 -1.52 15.86
N SER A 150 -8.91 -1.91 14.62
CA SER A 150 -10.24 -2.12 14.05
C SER A 150 -10.27 -3.49 13.38
N ASP A 151 -11.34 -4.24 13.61
CA ASP A 151 -11.58 -5.49 12.91
C ASP A 151 -12.01 -5.22 11.46
N GLY A 152 -11.65 -6.13 10.56
CA GLY A 152 -12.01 -6.05 9.15
C GLY A 152 -10.92 -5.46 8.25
N ILE A 153 -11.29 -5.18 7.01
CA ILE A 153 -10.40 -4.65 5.97
C ILE A 153 -10.67 -3.16 5.80
N LYS A 154 -9.62 -2.34 5.87
CA LYS A 154 -9.68 -0.92 5.49
C LYS A 154 -9.48 -0.81 3.99
N TYR A 155 -10.50 -0.39 3.27
CA TYR A 155 -10.45 -0.14 1.84
C TYR A 155 -10.16 1.36 1.59
N PRO A 156 -9.21 1.71 0.70
CA PRO A 156 -8.75 3.11 0.54
C PRO A 156 -9.71 3.99 -0.27
N ALA A 157 -10.89 3.49 -0.64
CA ALA A 157 -11.91 4.24 -1.35
C ALA A 157 -13.12 4.52 -0.49
N GLY A 158 -13.82 5.60 -0.81
CA GLY A 158 -15.06 5.98 -0.17
C GLY A 158 -16.29 5.56 -0.97
N TRP A 159 -17.44 6.12 -0.63
CA TRP A 159 -18.68 5.93 -1.38
C TRP A 159 -18.66 6.70 -2.71
N ALA A 160 -19.18 6.09 -3.76
CA ALA A 160 -19.27 6.67 -5.09
C ALA A 160 -20.25 7.86 -5.18
N SER A 161 -21.17 8.00 -4.23
CA SER A 161 -22.12 9.10 -4.19
C SER A 161 -22.51 9.48 -2.77
N GLN A 162 -22.58 10.79 -2.50
CA GLN A 162 -23.05 11.34 -1.22
C GLN A 162 -24.48 10.91 -0.83
N TYR A 163 -25.27 10.43 -1.78
CA TYR A 163 -26.62 9.93 -1.53
C TYR A 163 -26.65 8.59 -0.81
N PHE A 164 -25.51 7.90 -0.70
CA PHE A 164 -25.38 6.68 0.10
C PHE A 164 -25.11 6.96 1.59
N VAL A 165 -24.91 8.23 1.96
CA VAL A 165 -24.64 8.62 3.35
C VAL A 165 -25.87 8.37 4.23
N THR A 166 -25.71 7.52 5.24
CA THR A 166 -26.77 7.20 6.22
C THR A 166 -26.71 8.13 7.42
N ASN A 167 -25.53 8.58 7.82
CA ASN A 167 -25.30 9.52 8.92
C ASN A 167 -24.74 10.84 8.38
N LYS A 168 -25.63 11.82 8.16
CA LYS A 168 -25.25 13.13 7.60
C LYS A 168 -24.32 13.94 8.50
N ALA A 169 -24.42 13.78 9.83
CA ALA A 169 -23.61 14.55 10.76
C ALA A 169 -22.11 14.15 10.72
N LYS A 170 -21.83 12.89 10.43
CA LYS A 170 -20.48 12.35 10.32
C LYS A 170 -20.03 12.10 8.89
N ALA A 171 -20.91 12.31 7.90
CA ALA A 171 -20.71 11.95 6.50
C ALA A 171 -20.34 10.46 6.31
N GLU A 172 -20.97 9.57 7.06
CA GLU A 172 -20.71 8.14 7.06
C GLU A 172 -21.87 7.37 6.41
N SER A 173 -21.53 6.29 5.68
CA SER A 173 -22.49 5.27 5.25
C SER A 173 -22.26 4.02 6.09
N VAL A 174 -23.19 3.72 7.00
CA VAL A 174 -23.13 2.54 7.87
C VAL A 174 -24.14 1.52 7.38
N LEU A 175 -23.68 0.33 7.04
CA LEU A 175 -24.48 -0.78 6.59
C LEU A 175 -24.34 -1.92 7.61
N GLU A 176 -25.44 -2.29 8.25
CA GLU A 176 -25.43 -3.40 9.22
C GLU A 176 -25.67 -4.73 8.54
N ASN A 177 -24.72 -5.66 8.69
CA ASN A 177 -24.79 -7.00 8.14
C ASN A 177 -25.15 -7.06 6.64
N PRO A 178 -24.42 -6.31 5.76
CA PRO A 178 -24.75 -6.21 4.35
C PRO A 178 -24.48 -7.51 3.57
N TYR A 179 -25.13 -7.66 2.42
CA TYR A 179 -24.60 -8.48 1.35
C TYR A 179 -23.45 -7.72 0.70
N ILE A 180 -22.39 -8.40 0.29
CA ILE A 180 -21.24 -7.79 -0.36
C ILE A 180 -21.11 -8.38 -1.75
N LEU A 181 -21.17 -7.52 -2.78
CA LEU A 181 -20.83 -7.83 -4.15
C LEU A 181 -19.45 -7.27 -4.46
N ILE A 182 -18.53 -8.13 -4.85
CA ILE A 182 -17.23 -7.74 -5.41
C ILE A 182 -17.31 -8.03 -6.90
N TYR A 183 -17.10 -6.99 -7.73
CA TYR A 183 -17.23 -7.07 -9.16
C TYR A 183 -16.06 -6.37 -9.84
N ASP A 184 -15.28 -7.13 -10.61
CA ASP A 184 -14.02 -6.70 -11.24
C ASP A 184 -14.21 -5.91 -12.55
N ARG A 185 -15.34 -5.22 -12.68
CA ARG A 185 -15.70 -4.43 -13.85
C ARG A 185 -16.53 -3.22 -13.45
N PRO A 186 -16.61 -2.20 -14.32
CA PRO A 186 -17.54 -1.09 -14.11
C PRO A 186 -19.00 -1.56 -14.09
N VAL A 187 -19.79 -1.01 -13.18
CA VAL A 187 -21.24 -1.21 -13.10
C VAL A 187 -21.93 0.04 -13.62
N THR A 188 -22.12 0.12 -14.93
CA THR A 188 -22.77 1.26 -15.60
C THR A 188 -24.20 0.94 -16.02
N ILE A 189 -24.49 -0.34 -16.25
CA ILE A 189 -25.80 -0.85 -16.68
C ILE A 189 -26.32 -1.86 -15.66
N LEU A 190 -27.55 -1.65 -15.19
CA LEU A 190 -28.19 -2.53 -14.20
C LEU A 190 -28.38 -3.97 -14.66
N LYS A 191 -28.49 -4.18 -15.97
CA LYS A 191 -28.75 -5.50 -16.56
C LYS A 191 -27.74 -6.55 -16.10
N ASP A 192 -26.49 -6.17 -15.90
CA ASP A 192 -25.40 -7.10 -15.57
C ASP A 192 -25.53 -7.65 -14.14
N ILE A 193 -26.09 -6.88 -13.23
CA ILE A 193 -26.28 -7.26 -11.82
C ILE A 193 -27.74 -7.52 -11.45
N MET A 194 -28.68 -7.35 -12.39
CA MET A 194 -30.10 -7.57 -12.17
C MET A 194 -30.44 -8.95 -11.57
N PRO A 195 -29.81 -10.06 -12.04
CA PRO A 195 -30.08 -11.37 -11.45
C PRO A 195 -29.70 -11.46 -9.95
N LEU A 196 -28.65 -10.72 -9.54
CA LEU A 196 -28.27 -10.64 -8.13
C LEU A 196 -29.27 -9.82 -7.33
N LEU A 197 -29.67 -8.65 -7.85
CA LEU A 197 -30.65 -7.79 -7.19
C LEU A 197 -31.99 -8.51 -6.98
N GLN A 198 -32.44 -9.27 -7.96
CA GLN A 198 -33.65 -10.09 -7.83
C GLN A 198 -33.52 -11.11 -6.70
N LYS A 199 -32.38 -11.82 -6.60
CA LYS A 199 -32.13 -12.78 -5.52
C LYS A 199 -32.09 -12.10 -4.15
N VAL A 200 -31.50 -10.93 -4.03
CA VAL A 200 -31.49 -10.16 -2.77
C VAL A 200 -32.92 -9.80 -2.35
N LEU A 201 -33.74 -9.29 -3.26
CA LEU A 201 -35.14 -8.97 -3.02
C LEU A 201 -35.98 -10.21 -2.67
N GLU A 202 -35.78 -11.33 -3.36
CA GLU A 202 -36.44 -12.59 -3.01
C GLU A 202 -36.09 -13.09 -1.61
N GLN A 203 -34.85 -12.93 -1.19
CA GLN A 203 -34.40 -13.28 0.17
C GLN A 203 -35.01 -12.35 1.21
N GLU A 204 -35.12 -11.05 0.93
CA GLU A 204 -35.85 -10.12 1.81
C GLU A 204 -37.30 -10.51 1.99
N GLN A 205 -37.99 -10.90 0.91
CA GLN A 205 -39.39 -11.36 0.98
C GLN A 205 -39.54 -12.65 1.78
N LYS A 206 -38.62 -13.61 1.62
CA LYS A 206 -38.63 -14.90 2.33
C LYS A 206 -38.34 -14.77 3.83
N THR A 207 -37.39 -13.88 4.18
CA THR A 207 -36.92 -13.75 5.55
C THR A 207 -37.61 -12.62 6.32
N ASN A 208 -38.38 -11.79 5.64
CA ASN A 208 -38.97 -10.54 6.15
C ASN A 208 -37.94 -9.63 6.86
N LYS A 209 -36.67 -9.71 6.43
CA LYS A 209 -35.57 -8.88 6.95
C LYS A 209 -34.90 -8.17 5.78
N LYS A 210 -34.91 -6.84 5.84
CA LYS A 210 -34.14 -6.01 4.91
C LYS A 210 -32.66 -6.10 5.26
N ARG A 211 -31.82 -6.42 4.29
CA ARG A 211 -30.36 -6.41 4.40
C ARG A 211 -29.79 -5.48 3.33
N PRO A 212 -28.93 -4.54 3.73
CA PRO A 212 -28.30 -3.65 2.75
C PRO A 212 -27.35 -4.40 1.82
N LEU A 213 -27.04 -3.79 0.68
CA LEU A 213 -26.09 -4.30 -0.30
C LEU A 213 -24.92 -3.35 -0.42
N MET A 214 -23.71 -3.83 -0.18
CA MET A 214 -22.46 -3.16 -0.48
C MET A 214 -21.93 -3.67 -1.80
N ILE A 215 -21.57 -2.77 -2.71
CA ILE A 215 -20.98 -3.09 -4.02
C ILE A 215 -19.58 -2.49 -4.05
N ILE A 216 -18.59 -3.33 -4.37
CA ILE A 216 -17.21 -2.94 -4.60
C ILE A 216 -16.93 -3.23 -6.07
N CYS A 217 -16.65 -2.19 -6.86
CA CYS A 217 -16.43 -2.33 -8.30
C CYS A 217 -15.41 -1.30 -8.79
N ASP A 218 -14.93 -1.47 -10.04
CA ASP A 218 -13.94 -0.56 -10.64
C ASP A 218 -14.47 0.86 -10.83
N ALA A 219 -15.74 1.00 -11.22
CA ALA A 219 -16.41 2.28 -11.40
C ALA A 219 -17.93 2.09 -11.42
N THR A 220 -18.67 3.12 -11.04
CA THR A 220 -20.13 3.16 -11.22
C THR A 220 -20.59 4.54 -11.68
N ASP A 221 -21.38 4.59 -12.73
CA ASP A 221 -21.93 5.83 -13.26
C ASP A 221 -23.31 5.62 -13.92
N GLY A 222 -23.81 6.67 -14.56
CA GLY A 222 -24.98 6.64 -15.42
C GLY A 222 -26.25 6.06 -14.76
N GLU A 223 -26.89 5.11 -15.48
CA GLU A 223 -28.15 4.52 -15.08
C GLU A 223 -28.05 3.71 -13.79
N ALA A 224 -26.94 2.98 -13.60
CA ALA A 224 -26.75 2.14 -12.42
C ALA A 224 -26.63 2.99 -11.15
N LEU A 225 -25.77 4.00 -11.16
CA LEU A 225 -25.59 4.90 -10.01
C LEU A 225 -26.89 5.64 -9.66
N ALA A 226 -27.60 6.16 -10.69
CA ALA A 226 -28.87 6.84 -10.50
C ALA A 226 -29.93 5.92 -9.86
N THR A 227 -29.98 4.66 -10.28
CA THR A 227 -30.94 3.71 -9.74
C THR A 227 -30.61 3.30 -8.28
N PHE A 228 -29.33 3.06 -7.98
CA PHE A 228 -28.91 2.73 -6.59
C PHE A 228 -29.21 3.89 -5.64
N THR A 229 -28.86 5.10 -6.05
CA THR A 229 -29.10 6.28 -5.22
C THR A 229 -30.60 6.54 -5.01
N PHE A 230 -31.41 6.39 -6.06
CA PHE A 230 -32.86 6.53 -6.00
C PHE A 230 -33.49 5.48 -5.05
N ASN A 231 -33.12 4.20 -5.20
CA ASN A 231 -33.65 3.14 -4.32
C ASN A 231 -33.26 3.35 -2.87
N THR A 232 -32.03 3.78 -2.60
CA THR A 232 -31.56 4.07 -1.24
C THR A 232 -32.35 5.23 -0.62
N GLN A 233 -32.62 6.29 -1.39
CA GLN A 233 -33.38 7.45 -0.92
C GLN A 233 -34.88 7.15 -0.71
N GLN A 234 -35.48 6.33 -1.53
CA GLN A 234 -36.89 5.98 -1.45
C GLN A 234 -37.19 4.87 -0.41
N GLY A 235 -36.18 4.40 0.31
CA GLY A 235 -36.33 3.36 1.32
C GLY A 235 -36.58 1.95 0.74
N GLY A 236 -36.21 1.75 -0.54
CA GLY A 236 -36.13 0.44 -1.16
C GLY A 236 -34.93 -0.37 -0.65
N LEU A 237 -34.15 -0.94 -1.56
CA LEU A 237 -32.89 -1.61 -1.20
C LEU A 237 -31.84 -0.57 -0.82
N GLN A 238 -31.39 -0.59 0.44
CA GLN A 238 -30.29 0.25 0.89
C GLN A 238 -28.98 -0.25 0.26
N THR A 239 -28.35 0.59 -0.53
CA THR A 239 -27.10 0.26 -1.21
C THR A 239 -26.00 1.26 -0.85
N CYS A 240 -24.75 0.81 -0.92
CA CYS A 240 -23.58 1.66 -0.96
C CYS A 240 -22.61 1.08 -1.98
N VAL A 241 -22.13 1.92 -2.89
CA VAL A 241 -21.14 1.53 -3.90
C VAL A 241 -19.84 2.24 -3.57
N THR A 242 -18.72 1.50 -3.62
CA THR A 242 -17.35 1.99 -3.48
C THR A 242 -16.53 1.56 -4.68
N GLU A 243 -15.63 2.44 -5.12
CA GLU A 243 -14.76 2.28 -6.29
C GLU A 243 -13.29 2.14 -5.88
#